data_512a6e23eb67f3e9cf6a6034fa5c8fde
#
_entry.id   512a6e23eb67f3e9cf6a6034fa5c8fde
#
_cell.length_a   1.000
_cell.length_b   1.000
_cell.length_c   1.000
_cell.angle_alpha   90.00
_cell.angle_beta   90.00
_cell.angle_gamma   90.00
#
_symmetry.space_group_name_H-M   'P 1'
#
loop_
_entity.id
_entity.type
_entity.pdbx_description
1 polymer ?
#
loop_
_entity_poly.entity_id
_entity_poly.type
_entity_poly.pdbx_seq_one_letter_code
_entity_poly.pdbx_strand_id
1 'polypeptide(L)'
;MYYLCTIKTDKDMKKIITLIALIIVCVGVSAQTRYKMKFTEPNGVNPLLVCTNMDFGGYKIDVMFDTGSTCTQLPYSDYVALKRHEVIGEHNFVGYVKTCIANGTVTAQKPKYKIKSVVIGGVKVNNIEVVFDTSNKSNTHRLIGQNFLRYFDKVEFDFNNKEIVLIK
;
A
#
# COMPACT_ATOMS: atom_id res chain seq x y z
N MET A 1 66.59 6.68 24.81
CA MET A 1 66.48 5.56 23.85
C MET A 1 65.04 5.59 23.35
N TYR A 2 64.78 6.30 22.25
CA TYR A 2 63.43 6.43 21.71
C TYR A 2 63.24 5.36 20.65
N TYR A 3 62.29 4.45 20.90
CA TYR A 3 61.83 3.50 19.88
C TYR A 3 60.95 4.23 18.89
N LEU A 4 61.47 4.47 17.71
CA LEU A 4 60.67 4.88 16.54
C LEU A 4 59.84 3.65 16.11
N CYS A 5 58.57 3.74 16.41
CA CYS A 5 57.59 2.80 15.84
C CYS A 5 57.48 3.14 14.34
N THR A 6 58.19 2.39 13.51
CA THR A 6 58.15 2.52 12.06
C THR A 6 56.80 1.94 11.64
N ILE A 7 55.87 2.83 11.33
CA ILE A 7 54.63 2.45 10.71
C ILE A 7 54.94 1.77 9.36
N LYS A 8 54.68 0.51 9.25
CA LYS A 8 54.68 -0.26 7.99
C LYS A 8 53.50 0.22 7.17
N THR A 9 53.69 1.29 6.39
CA THR A 9 52.65 2.26 6.25
C THR A 9 51.84 2.19 4.97
N ASP A 10 52.32 1.76 3.85
CA ASP A 10 51.57 2.00 2.61
C ASP A 10 50.63 0.83 2.23
N LYS A 11 51.08 -0.37 2.41
CA LYS A 11 50.33 -1.58 2.01
C LYS A 11 49.18 -1.90 2.96
N ASP A 12 49.40 -1.66 4.27
CA ASP A 12 48.36 -1.95 5.29
C ASP A 12 47.33 -0.84 5.38
N MET A 13 47.73 0.41 5.19
CA MET A 13 46.75 1.53 5.03
C MET A 13 45.87 1.37 3.80
N LYS A 14 46.42 0.98 2.66
CA LYS A 14 45.60 0.70 1.45
C LYS A 14 44.59 -0.42 1.71
N LYS A 15 44.98 -1.50 2.40
CA LYS A 15 44.06 -2.57 2.78
C LYS A 15 42.94 -2.08 3.72
N ILE A 16 43.29 -1.26 4.72
CA ILE A 16 42.32 -0.70 5.67
C ILE A 16 41.35 0.23 4.96
N ILE A 17 41.85 1.12 4.09
CA ILE A 17 41.00 2.01 3.29
C ILE A 17 40.07 1.22 2.36
N THR A 18 40.59 0.17 1.71
CA THR A 18 39.78 -0.71 0.84
C THR A 18 38.72 -1.44 1.67
N LEU A 19 39.05 -1.92 2.87
CA LEU A 19 38.09 -2.60 3.75
C LEU A 19 37.02 -1.64 4.26
N ILE A 20 37.38 -0.43 4.64
CA ILE A 20 36.42 0.61 5.07
C ILE A 20 35.51 1.01 3.89
N ALA A 21 36.06 1.18 2.69
CA ALA A 21 35.28 1.48 1.50
C ALA A 21 34.30 0.34 1.16
N LEU A 22 34.71 -0.93 1.31
CA LEU A 22 33.86 -2.09 1.11
C LEU A 22 32.71 -2.15 2.13
N ILE A 23 32.99 -1.85 3.40
CA ILE A 23 32.01 -1.79 4.48
C ILE A 23 31.00 -0.65 4.22
N ILE A 24 31.44 0.52 3.79
CA ILE A 24 30.55 1.66 3.48
C ILE A 24 29.62 1.33 2.30
N VAL A 25 30.11 0.63 1.28
CA VAL A 25 29.28 0.18 0.15
C VAL A 25 28.23 -0.85 0.60
N CYS A 26 28.59 -1.76 1.53
CA CYS A 26 27.64 -2.76 2.06
C CYS A 26 26.55 -2.14 2.97
N VAL A 27 26.83 -1.04 3.67
CA VAL A 27 25.86 -0.39 4.58
C VAL A 27 24.88 0.51 3.79
N GLY A 28 25.23 0.92 2.57
CA GLY A 28 24.42 1.80 1.74
C GLY A 28 23.29 1.12 0.95
N VAL A 29 23.24 -0.20 0.90
CA VAL A 29 22.13 -0.91 0.23
C VAL A 29 21.00 -1.11 1.22
N SER A 30 20.13 -0.10 1.32
CA SER A 30 18.83 -0.28 1.97
C SER A 30 18.06 -1.33 1.16
N ALA A 31 17.93 -2.54 1.71
CA ALA A 31 17.14 -3.58 1.08
C ALA A 31 15.68 -3.12 1.06
N GLN A 32 15.16 -2.81 -0.12
CA GLN A 32 13.74 -2.48 -0.28
C GLN A 32 12.89 -3.64 0.19
N THR A 33 11.97 -3.37 1.09
CA THR A 33 11.05 -4.40 1.57
C THR A 33 10.00 -4.69 0.48
N ARG A 34 9.86 -5.96 0.13
CA ARG A 34 8.93 -6.43 -0.90
C ARG A 34 7.82 -7.24 -0.24
N TYR A 35 6.59 -6.81 -0.45
CA TYR A 35 5.38 -7.49 0.03
C TYR A 35 4.65 -8.09 -1.15
N LYS A 36 4.41 -9.38 -1.12
CA LYS A 36 3.73 -10.11 -2.18
C LYS A 36 2.32 -10.47 -1.78
N MET A 37 1.38 -10.28 -2.68
CA MET A 37 0.02 -10.76 -2.52
C MET A 37 -0.46 -11.42 -3.79
N LYS A 38 -1.29 -12.44 -3.65
CA LYS A 38 -1.94 -13.08 -4.78
C LYS A 38 -3.15 -12.28 -5.23
N PHE A 39 -3.40 -12.28 -6.53
CA PHE A 39 -4.65 -11.81 -7.09
C PHE A 39 -5.34 -12.92 -7.88
N THR A 40 -6.63 -12.77 -8.03
CA THR A 40 -7.45 -13.61 -8.91
C THR A 40 -8.04 -12.75 -10.03
N GLU A 41 -8.30 -13.38 -11.16
CA GLU A 41 -8.98 -12.79 -12.32
C GLU A 41 -10.35 -13.48 -12.41
N PRO A 42 -11.38 -12.93 -11.76
CA PRO A 42 -12.70 -13.50 -11.87
C PRO A 42 -13.21 -13.35 -13.31
N ASN A 43 -13.51 -14.47 -13.95
CA ASN A 43 -14.24 -14.54 -15.22
C ASN A 43 -13.57 -14.05 -16.50
N GLY A 44 -12.31 -14.35 -16.77
CA GLY A 44 -11.71 -14.37 -18.13
C GLY A 44 -11.97 -13.24 -19.16
N VAL A 45 -13.02 -12.46 -18.96
CA VAL A 45 -13.51 -11.43 -19.91
C VAL A 45 -13.17 -10.01 -19.45
N ASN A 46 -12.97 -9.79 -18.14
CA ASN A 46 -12.49 -8.54 -17.59
C ASN A 46 -11.37 -8.84 -16.60
N PRO A 47 -10.14 -8.46 -16.86
CA PRO A 47 -9.00 -8.68 -15.96
C PRO A 47 -9.08 -7.72 -14.76
N LEU A 48 -10.06 -7.95 -13.88
CA LEU A 48 -10.13 -7.28 -12.59
C LEU A 48 -9.17 -8.00 -11.65
N LEU A 49 -8.14 -7.30 -11.19
CA LEU A 49 -7.19 -7.85 -10.23
C LEU A 49 -7.80 -7.80 -8.83
N VAL A 50 -8.34 -8.93 -8.38
CA VAL A 50 -8.97 -9.05 -7.06
C VAL A 50 -7.97 -9.61 -6.06
N CYS A 51 -7.64 -8.84 -5.06
CA CYS A 51 -6.85 -9.24 -3.90
C CYS A 51 -7.75 -9.68 -2.76
N THR A 52 -7.45 -10.84 -2.21
CA THR A 52 -8.25 -11.42 -1.13
C THR A 52 -7.75 -11.00 0.25
N ASN A 53 -8.67 -10.99 1.22
CA ASN A 53 -8.36 -10.79 2.64
C ASN A 53 -7.65 -9.48 3.00
N MET A 54 -7.96 -8.36 2.33
CA MET A 54 -7.54 -7.06 2.83
C MET A 54 -8.26 -6.76 4.14
N ASP A 55 -7.47 -6.47 5.18
CA ASP A 55 -7.95 -6.27 6.54
C ASP A 55 -8.10 -4.79 6.88
N PHE A 56 -9.31 -4.35 7.12
CA PHE A 56 -9.67 -3.00 7.53
C PHE A 56 -9.96 -2.98 9.05
N GLY A 57 -8.92 -3.04 9.87
CA GLY A 57 -9.05 -2.99 11.32
C GLY A 57 -9.79 -4.21 11.91
N GLY A 58 -9.56 -5.40 11.38
CA GLY A 58 -10.19 -6.65 11.79
C GLY A 58 -11.33 -7.12 10.86
N TYR A 59 -11.80 -6.25 9.97
CA TYR A 59 -12.82 -6.60 8.97
C TYR A 59 -12.15 -6.93 7.63
N LYS A 60 -12.19 -8.20 7.23
CA LYS A 60 -11.51 -8.71 6.03
C LYS A 60 -12.44 -8.77 4.84
N ILE A 61 -12.01 -8.21 3.72
CA ILE A 61 -12.76 -8.17 2.46
C ILE A 61 -11.83 -8.36 1.27
N ASP A 62 -12.41 -8.83 0.18
CA ASP A 62 -11.75 -8.86 -1.12
C ASP A 62 -11.94 -7.51 -1.82
N VAL A 63 -10.89 -7.02 -2.44
CA VAL A 63 -10.86 -5.71 -3.08
C VAL A 63 -10.24 -5.80 -4.47
N MET A 64 -10.65 -4.90 -5.36
CA MET A 64 -10.06 -4.77 -6.69
C MET A 64 -9.04 -3.65 -6.70
N PHE A 65 -7.91 -3.87 -7.37
CA PHE A 65 -6.95 -2.82 -7.67
C PHE A 65 -7.43 -2.02 -8.88
N ASP A 66 -7.60 -0.71 -8.68
CA ASP A 66 -7.99 0.22 -9.73
C ASP A 66 -7.01 1.40 -9.78
N THR A 67 -6.04 1.34 -10.70
CA THR A 67 -5.05 2.40 -10.92
C THR A 67 -5.68 3.68 -11.50
N GLY A 68 -6.87 3.59 -12.08
CA GLY A 68 -7.65 4.72 -12.58
C GLY A 68 -8.44 5.45 -11.48
N SER A 69 -8.67 4.81 -10.33
CA SER A 69 -9.34 5.45 -9.21
C SER A 69 -8.36 6.25 -8.36
N THR A 70 -8.69 7.51 -8.09
CA THR A 70 -7.87 8.38 -7.22
C THR A 70 -8.01 8.03 -5.73
N CYS A 71 -9.11 7.38 -5.34
CA CYS A 71 -9.42 7.05 -3.95
C CYS A 71 -9.80 5.58 -3.78
N THR A 72 -9.53 5.05 -2.59
CA THR A 72 -10.09 3.78 -2.12
C THR A 72 -11.57 3.98 -1.85
N GLN A 73 -12.43 3.14 -2.43
CA GLN A 73 -13.88 3.24 -2.32
C GLN A 73 -14.49 1.91 -1.93
N LEU A 74 -15.42 1.96 -0.98
CA LEU A 74 -16.15 0.80 -0.49
C LEU A 74 -17.67 1.01 -0.61
N PRO A 75 -18.46 -0.05 -0.83
CA PRO A 75 -19.91 0.01 -0.94
C PRO A 75 -20.60 0.25 0.42
N TYR A 76 -21.91 0.51 0.37
CA TYR A 76 -22.75 0.73 1.54
C TYR A 76 -22.71 -0.44 2.54
N SER A 77 -22.70 -1.68 2.06
CA SER A 77 -22.61 -2.86 2.92
C SER A 77 -21.38 -2.84 3.83
N ASP A 78 -20.23 -2.44 3.28
CA ASP A 78 -18.99 -2.36 4.04
C ASP A 78 -19.00 -1.15 4.99
N TYR A 79 -19.63 -0.03 4.59
CA TYR A 79 -19.85 1.11 5.47
C TYR A 79 -20.61 0.69 6.73
N VAL A 80 -21.71 -0.05 6.58
CA VAL A 80 -22.50 -0.55 7.70
C VAL A 80 -21.71 -1.54 8.55
N ALA A 81 -20.98 -2.46 7.91
CA ALA A 81 -20.17 -3.45 8.62
C ALA A 81 -19.05 -2.79 9.42
N LEU A 82 -18.29 -1.87 8.83
CA LEU A 82 -17.18 -1.18 9.49
C LEU A 82 -17.65 -0.28 10.64
N LYS A 83 -18.86 0.32 10.55
CA LYS A 83 -19.49 0.99 11.69
C LYS A 83 -19.85 0.03 12.83
N ARG A 84 -20.41 -1.13 12.50
CA ARG A 84 -20.74 -2.16 13.49
C ARG A 84 -19.51 -2.72 14.20
N HIS A 85 -18.39 -2.83 13.47
CA HIS A 85 -17.10 -3.26 14.02
C HIS A 85 -16.30 -2.12 14.67
N GLU A 86 -16.90 -0.92 14.82
CA GLU A 86 -16.27 0.26 15.41
C GLU A 86 -14.96 0.70 14.73
N VAL A 87 -14.74 0.27 13.49
CA VAL A 87 -13.58 0.68 12.69
C VAL A 87 -13.72 2.13 12.21
N ILE A 88 -14.97 2.54 11.93
CA ILE A 88 -15.31 3.91 11.54
C ILE A 88 -16.43 4.47 12.42
N GLY A 89 -16.35 5.78 12.72
CA GLY A 89 -17.30 6.51 13.55
C GLY A 89 -17.06 8.02 13.43
N GLU A 90 -17.69 8.83 14.28
CA GLU A 90 -17.54 10.28 14.28
C GLU A 90 -16.09 10.73 14.46
N HIS A 91 -15.33 9.99 15.26
CA HIS A 91 -13.93 10.31 15.61
C HIS A 91 -12.95 10.25 14.42
N ASN A 92 -13.32 9.56 13.36
CA ASN A 92 -12.47 9.43 12.16
C ASN A 92 -13.17 9.87 10.87
N PHE A 93 -14.31 10.54 10.98
CA PHE A 93 -14.96 11.21 9.86
C PHE A 93 -14.11 12.38 9.38
N VAL A 94 -13.86 12.44 8.05
CA VAL A 94 -13.03 13.48 7.44
C VAL A 94 -13.88 14.54 6.72
N GLY A 95 -15.06 14.17 6.27
CA GLY A 95 -15.95 15.05 5.52
C GLY A 95 -16.61 14.35 4.33
N TYR A 96 -17.14 15.14 3.42
CA TYR A 96 -17.77 14.64 2.20
C TYR A 96 -16.93 14.97 0.97
N VAL A 97 -16.97 14.10 -0.01
CA VAL A 97 -16.28 14.28 -1.31
C VAL A 97 -17.22 13.93 -2.45
N LYS A 98 -17.12 14.69 -3.54
CA LYS A 98 -17.73 14.32 -4.83
C LYS A 98 -16.72 13.48 -5.61
N THR A 99 -17.15 12.35 -6.16
CA THR A 99 -16.34 11.52 -7.05
C THR A 99 -16.86 11.63 -8.47
N CYS A 100 -15.99 11.39 -9.45
CA CYS A 100 -16.38 11.28 -10.85
C CYS A 100 -16.26 9.81 -11.26
N ILE A 101 -17.19 9.34 -12.04
CA ILE A 101 -17.08 8.03 -12.72
C ILE A 101 -16.38 8.23 -14.07
N ALA A 102 -15.97 7.12 -14.70
CA ALA A 102 -15.11 7.13 -15.89
C ALA A 102 -15.66 7.97 -17.07
N ASN A 103 -16.97 8.15 -17.17
CA ASN A 103 -17.59 8.98 -18.21
C ASN A 103 -17.65 10.50 -17.86
N GLY A 104 -17.00 10.92 -16.77
CA GLY A 104 -16.97 12.31 -16.32
C GLY A 104 -18.18 12.76 -15.49
N THR A 105 -19.16 11.89 -15.28
CA THR A 105 -20.33 12.23 -14.45
C THR A 105 -19.92 12.40 -13.00
N VAL A 106 -20.23 13.56 -12.41
CA VAL A 106 -19.99 13.82 -10.98
C VAL A 106 -21.07 13.12 -10.16
N THR A 107 -20.63 12.33 -9.19
CA THR A 107 -21.54 11.61 -8.29
C THR A 107 -22.07 12.53 -7.18
N ALA A 108 -23.09 12.05 -6.45
CA ALA A 108 -23.51 12.67 -5.20
C ALA A 108 -22.34 12.70 -4.20
N GLN A 109 -22.45 13.56 -3.20
CA GLN A 109 -21.48 13.62 -2.10
C GLN A 109 -21.46 12.31 -1.34
N LYS A 110 -20.24 11.80 -1.11
CA LYS A 110 -19.97 10.55 -0.39
C LYS A 110 -19.17 10.84 0.87
N PRO A 111 -19.48 10.21 2.01
CA PRO A 111 -18.72 10.38 3.22
C PRO A 111 -17.33 9.73 3.09
N LYS A 112 -16.36 10.40 3.68
CA LYS A 112 -14.96 9.97 3.72
C LYS A 112 -14.52 9.79 5.17
N TYR A 113 -13.89 8.67 5.46
CA TYR A 113 -13.36 8.32 6.78
C TYR A 113 -11.89 7.97 6.68
N LYS A 114 -11.15 8.25 7.75
CA LYS A 114 -9.75 7.85 7.90
C LYS A 114 -9.66 6.56 8.71
N ILE A 115 -9.29 5.46 8.07
CA ILE A 115 -9.12 4.16 8.73
C ILE A 115 -7.71 4.09 9.30
N LYS A 116 -7.62 3.81 10.61
CA LYS A 116 -6.36 3.82 11.36
C LYS A 116 -5.34 2.84 10.81
N SER A 117 -5.79 1.66 10.37
CA SER A 117 -4.90 0.59 9.91
C SER A 117 -5.59 -0.29 8.88
N VAL A 118 -4.90 -0.49 7.77
CA VAL A 118 -5.30 -1.44 6.73
C VAL A 118 -4.11 -2.36 6.45
N VAL A 119 -4.36 -3.66 6.38
CA VAL A 119 -3.31 -4.66 6.12
C VAL A 119 -3.64 -5.45 4.86
N ILE A 120 -2.67 -5.57 3.96
CA ILE A 120 -2.76 -6.40 2.76
C ILE A 120 -1.39 -7.00 2.44
N GLY A 121 -1.35 -8.28 2.07
CA GLY A 121 -0.08 -8.95 1.72
C GLY A 121 0.98 -8.87 2.81
N GLY A 122 0.58 -8.77 4.09
CA GLY A 122 1.49 -8.63 5.22
C GLY A 122 1.99 -7.20 5.48
N VAL A 123 1.70 -6.24 4.61
CA VAL A 123 2.04 -4.84 4.83
C VAL A 123 0.90 -4.10 5.52
N LYS A 124 1.26 -3.34 6.55
CA LYS A 124 0.35 -2.45 7.26
C LYS A 124 0.51 -1.02 6.75
N VAL A 125 -0.59 -0.43 6.31
CA VAL A 125 -0.68 0.98 5.94
C VAL A 125 -1.59 1.71 6.92
N ASN A 126 -1.15 2.84 7.43
CA ASN A 126 -1.88 3.59 8.44
C ASN A 126 -2.56 4.82 7.85
N ASN A 127 -3.67 5.23 8.48
CA ASN A 127 -4.36 6.48 8.18
C ASN A 127 -4.85 6.61 6.72
N ILE A 128 -5.37 5.52 6.18
CA ILE A 128 -5.96 5.51 4.83
C ILE A 128 -7.30 6.22 4.82
N GLU A 129 -7.47 7.14 3.90
CA GLU A 129 -8.78 7.74 3.64
C GLU A 129 -9.59 6.84 2.70
N VAL A 130 -10.79 6.50 3.11
CA VAL A 130 -11.72 5.65 2.37
C VAL A 130 -13.02 6.40 2.14
N VAL A 131 -13.49 6.38 0.91
CA VAL A 131 -14.77 6.95 0.50
C VAL A 131 -15.81 5.84 0.49
N PHE A 132 -16.97 6.11 1.06
CA PHE A 132 -18.06 5.13 1.10
C PHE A 132 -19.21 5.54 0.19
N ASP A 133 -19.65 4.60 -0.64
CA ASP A 133 -20.90 4.78 -1.34
C ASP A 133 -22.05 4.45 -0.39
N THR A 134 -22.76 5.47 0.04
CA THR A 134 -23.89 5.31 0.97
C THR A 134 -25.24 5.22 0.25
N SER A 135 -25.26 5.21 -1.09
CA SER A 135 -26.47 4.92 -1.84
C SER A 135 -26.79 3.42 -1.76
N ASN A 136 -27.94 3.09 -1.20
CA ASN A 136 -28.40 1.72 -1.04
C ASN A 136 -28.66 0.97 -2.37
N LYS A 137 -28.47 1.67 -3.50
CA LYS A 137 -28.78 1.21 -4.86
C LYS A 137 -27.53 0.88 -5.68
N SER A 138 -26.33 1.14 -5.15
CA SER A 138 -25.12 0.99 -5.94
C SER A 138 -24.51 -0.40 -5.84
N ASN A 139 -24.30 -1.04 -6.96
CA ASN A 139 -23.37 -2.15 -7.13
C ASN A 139 -21.93 -1.61 -7.15
N THR A 140 -21.58 -0.75 -6.21
CA THR A 140 -20.25 -0.18 -6.13
C THR A 140 -19.25 -1.27 -5.80
N HIS A 141 -18.23 -1.38 -6.60
CA HIS A 141 -17.13 -2.29 -6.36
C HIS A 141 -16.26 -1.81 -5.19
N ARG A 142 -15.61 -2.75 -4.52
CA ARG A 142 -14.58 -2.48 -3.52
C ARG A 142 -13.29 -2.17 -4.24
N LEU A 143 -12.90 -0.90 -4.27
CA LEU A 143 -11.75 -0.43 -5.05
C LEU A 143 -10.61 0.01 -4.13
N ILE A 144 -9.40 -0.41 -4.45
CA ILE A 144 -8.16 0.18 -3.93
C ILE A 144 -7.62 1.12 -4.98
N GLY A 145 -7.62 2.41 -4.64
CA GLY A 145 -7.20 3.47 -5.54
C GLY A 145 -5.77 3.96 -5.29
N GLN A 146 -5.39 4.98 -6.05
CA GLN A 146 -4.04 5.59 -6.00
C GLN A 146 -3.66 6.11 -4.62
N ASN A 147 -4.63 6.56 -3.81
CA ASN A 147 -4.35 7.03 -2.45
C ASN A 147 -3.74 5.95 -1.55
N PHE A 148 -4.03 4.67 -1.80
CA PHE A 148 -3.36 3.54 -1.15
C PHE A 148 -2.02 3.24 -1.84
N LEU A 149 -1.98 3.18 -3.17
CA LEU A 149 -0.79 2.81 -3.93
C LEU A 149 0.40 3.76 -3.67
N ARG A 150 0.13 5.03 -3.39
CA ARG A 150 1.14 6.06 -3.08
C ARG A 150 1.92 5.85 -1.77
N TYR A 151 1.54 4.87 -0.96
CA TYR A 151 2.32 4.47 0.23
C TYR A 151 3.54 3.62 -0.11
N PHE A 152 3.70 3.24 -1.38
CA PHE A 152 4.77 2.38 -1.89
C PHE A 152 5.59 3.14 -2.93
N ASP A 153 6.89 2.87 -2.95
CA ASP A 153 7.79 3.43 -3.94
C ASP A 153 7.51 2.86 -5.33
N LYS A 154 7.10 1.58 -5.36
CA LYS A 154 6.77 0.88 -6.59
C LYS A 154 5.71 -0.20 -6.38
N VAL A 155 4.86 -0.38 -7.38
CA VAL A 155 3.90 -1.48 -7.45
C VAL A 155 4.16 -2.24 -8.75
N GLU A 156 4.44 -3.55 -8.64
CA GLU A 156 4.69 -4.43 -9.77
C GLU A 156 3.54 -5.43 -9.90
N PHE A 157 3.09 -5.68 -11.13
CA PHE A 157 2.09 -6.69 -11.46
C PHE A 157 2.76 -7.84 -12.20
N ASP A 158 2.83 -9.00 -11.57
CA ASP A 158 3.34 -10.22 -12.17
C ASP A 158 2.16 -11.10 -12.59
N PHE A 159 1.78 -10.99 -13.86
CA PHE A 159 0.66 -11.74 -14.42
C PHE A 159 0.95 -13.24 -14.57
N ASN A 160 2.22 -13.62 -14.73
CA ASN A 160 2.60 -15.03 -14.84
C ASN A 160 2.39 -15.76 -13.52
N ASN A 161 2.81 -15.14 -12.42
CA ASN A 161 2.68 -15.69 -11.08
C ASN A 161 1.38 -15.27 -10.36
N LYS A 162 0.57 -14.40 -10.99
CA LYS A 162 -0.63 -13.78 -10.41
C LYS A 162 -0.33 -13.13 -9.06
N GLU A 163 0.71 -12.30 -9.05
CA GLU A 163 1.17 -11.59 -7.87
C GLU A 163 1.17 -10.07 -8.09
N ILE A 164 0.80 -9.34 -7.06
CA ILE A 164 1.11 -7.92 -6.93
C ILE A 164 2.22 -7.79 -5.89
N VAL A 165 3.28 -7.06 -6.24
CA VAL A 165 4.42 -6.81 -5.37
C VAL A 165 4.44 -5.33 -5.00
N LEU A 166 4.25 -5.04 -3.72
CA LEU A 166 4.35 -3.71 -3.15
C LEU A 166 5.77 -3.52 -2.61
N ILE A 167 6.47 -2.49 -3.05
CA ILE A 167 7.87 -2.22 -2.71
C ILE A 167 7.94 -0.91 -1.93
N LYS A 168 8.66 -0.97 -0.78
CA LYS A 168 8.83 0.18 0.12
C LYS A 168 10.27 0.28 0.60
#